data_a9a138f00538c2c5c5026f2009b55e79
#
_entry.id   a9a138f00538c2c5c5026f2009b55e79
#
_cell.length_a   1.000
_cell.length_b   1.000
_cell.length_c   1.000
_cell.angle_alpha   90.00
_cell.angle_beta   90.00
_cell.angle_gamma   90.00
#
_symmetry.space_group_name_H-M   'P 1'
#
loop_
_entity.id
_entity.type
_entity.pdbx_description
1 polymer ?
#
loop_
_entity_poly.entity_id
_entity_poly.type
_entity_poly.pdbx_seq_one_letter_code
_entity_poly.pdbx_strand_id
1 'polypeptide(L)'
;MFTAWRRAQSAAWFFALTLAACHEPTQPAGIVAAPNYTQSSDATDGENGPIITIDHQVPHVSTVPGNTGIPVGLFLRERVRGDIGEGKSRPAVLMIHGRSVPVLAGMELKYSDYDWALWLARSGGFDVFMLDFQGSGRSPRPRMDDPCNAPMAQQQSLLIPNPLNASCTPSYAFTLTTTATDLDELDAAVEYIRNLRGVDQVHLVGWSQASFRIGPYAARHPEKVASLFFFGPIFNTGFTPTTPPSPLPRPGTPMTLTTRAAVFTSDPLTTGWSKCDGQREPGIEDVIWAAIMENDDIGRTWGPPPAGAPEGSPPEGLMRVRQFVLWGWDANVASQLTVPTLIIRGEFDTGLGGRQDVAELYSRINNDNKLRFTVACAGHFMNWEKQRWILHQISKEWIKHLRVGGFDHGEFRVDIAGNLTAEPTTER
;
A
#
# COMPACT_ATOMS: atom_id res chain seq x y z
N MET A 1 37.15 -71.37 52.86
CA MET A 1 38.57 -71.58 52.97
C MET A 1 39.26 -70.28 52.64
N PHE A 2 40.00 -69.75 53.63
CA PHE A 2 41.12 -68.80 53.56
C PHE A 2 41.02 -67.57 52.72
N THR A 3 40.82 -66.39 53.32
CA THR A 3 41.74 -65.41 53.95
C THR A 3 42.87 -64.87 53.12
N ALA A 4 42.90 -63.57 52.94
CA ALA A 4 44.00 -62.64 53.30
C ALA A 4 43.79 -61.27 52.59
N TRP A 5 43.51 -60.34 53.30
CA TRP A 5 44.16 -59.13 53.81
C TRP A 5 45.37 -58.67 53.02
N ARG A 6 45.36 -57.49 52.38
CA ARG A 6 46.39 -56.46 52.56
C ARG A 6 45.87 -55.06 52.25
N ARG A 7 46.28 -54.21 53.16
CA ARG A 7 46.19 -52.74 53.12
C ARG A 7 47.17 -52.18 52.07
N ALA A 8 46.84 -51.06 51.45
CA ALA A 8 47.74 -49.90 51.39
C ALA A 8 47.12 -48.77 50.62
N GLN A 9 47.02 -47.71 51.29
CA GLN A 9 47.52 -46.35 50.98
C GLN A 9 46.65 -45.46 50.10
N SER A 10 46.17 -44.43 50.77
CA SER A 10 45.61 -43.17 50.37
C SER A 10 46.45 -42.43 49.33
N ALA A 11 45.89 -42.10 48.22
CA ALA A 11 46.32 -40.94 47.41
C ALA A 11 45.08 -40.10 47.17
N ALA A 12 45.02 -38.98 47.86
CA ALA A 12 43.99 -37.96 47.63
C ALA A 12 44.28 -37.26 46.33
N TRP A 13 43.47 -37.50 45.33
CA TRP A 13 43.40 -36.67 44.11
C TRP A 13 42.29 -35.66 44.29
N PHE A 14 42.68 -34.41 44.46
CA PHE A 14 41.77 -33.28 44.35
C PHE A 14 41.31 -33.19 42.89
N PHE A 15 40.09 -33.64 42.62
CA PHE A 15 39.41 -33.24 41.40
C PHE A 15 38.79 -31.85 41.63
N ALA A 16 39.40 -30.85 41.02
CA ALA A 16 38.78 -29.56 40.86
C ALA A 16 37.59 -29.74 39.93
N LEU A 17 36.37 -29.70 40.49
CA LEU A 17 35.16 -29.52 39.71
C LEU A 17 35.17 -28.09 39.17
N THR A 18 35.56 -27.93 37.90
CA THR A 18 35.23 -26.75 37.13
C THR A 18 33.72 -26.82 36.86
N LEU A 19 32.97 -26.02 37.60
CA LEU A 19 31.60 -25.67 37.25
C LEU A 19 31.66 -24.99 35.89
N ALA A 20 31.39 -25.73 34.83
CA ALA A 20 30.99 -25.15 33.54
C ALA A 20 29.61 -24.49 33.77
N ALA A 21 29.63 -23.18 34.00
CA ALA A 21 28.42 -22.38 33.92
C ALA A 21 27.89 -22.53 32.50
N CYS A 22 26.75 -23.21 32.36
CA CYS A 22 25.94 -23.15 31.19
C CYS A 22 25.57 -21.66 30.99
N HIS A 23 26.26 -21.00 30.06
CA HIS A 23 25.79 -19.74 29.53
C HIS A 23 24.50 -20.07 28.78
N GLU A 24 23.35 -19.74 29.35
CA GLU A 24 22.15 -19.55 28.55
C GLU A 24 22.49 -18.55 27.45
N PRO A 25 22.12 -18.82 26.18
CA PRO A 25 22.27 -17.82 25.15
C PRO A 25 21.36 -16.65 25.57
N THR A 26 22.00 -15.55 25.97
CA THR A 26 21.31 -14.26 26.11
C THR A 26 20.62 -14.03 24.78
N GLN A 27 19.28 -14.04 24.81
CA GLN A 27 18.48 -13.51 23.69
C GLN A 27 19.11 -12.16 23.32
N PRO A 28 19.38 -11.91 22.04
CA PRO A 28 19.80 -10.58 21.63
C PRO A 28 18.71 -9.63 22.13
N ALA A 29 19.12 -8.70 22.99
CA ALA A 29 18.26 -7.62 23.43
C ALA A 29 17.61 -7.06 22.18
N GLY A 30 16.26 -7.12 22.11
CA GLY A 30 15.51 -6.61 21.00
C GLY A 30 16.05 -5.20 20.71
N ILE A 31 16.61 -5.02 19.53
CA ILE A 31 16.98 -3.71 19.05
C ILE A 31 15.66 -2.99 18.87
N VAL A 32 15.21 -2.29 19.92
CA VAL A 32 14.27 -1.20 19.75
C VAL A 32 15.09 -0.14 19.03
N ALA A 33 15.12 -0.22 17.70
CA ALA A 33 15.66 0.83 16.88
C ALA A 33 14.88 2.08 17.26
N ALA A 34 15.58 3.08 17.76
CA ALA A 34 14.98 4.41 17.94
C ALA A 34 14.32 4.76 16.59
N PRO A 35 13.09 5.27 16.57
CA PRO A 35 12.40 5.56 15.33
C PRO A 35 13.26 6.52 14.52
N ASN A 36 13.80 6.03 13.40
CA ASN A 36 14.44 6.88 12.41
C ASN A 36 13.32 7.65 11.71
N TYR A 37 13.03 8.85 12.18
CA TYR A 37 12.07 9.72 11.52
C TYR A 37 12.76 11.02 11.07
N THR A 38 12.39 11.47 9.88
CA THR A 38 12.74 12.79 9.38
C THR A 38 11.49 13.67 9.49
N GLN A 39 11.57 14.73 10.26
CA GLN A 39 10.47 15.67 10.44
C GLN A 39 10.67 16.88 9.54
N SER A 40 9.64 17.29 8.80
CA SER A 40 9.56 18.56 8.09
C SER A 40 8.21 19.22 8.35
N SER A 41 8.15 20.56 8.35
CA SER A 41 6.91 21.31 8.51
C SER A 41 6.58 22.04 7.22
N ASP A 42 5.35 21.85 6.71
CA ASP A 42 4.81 22.69 5.64
C ASP A 42 4.18 23.93 6.28
N ALA A 43 4.92 25.01 6.27
CA ALA A 43 4.47 26.30 6.81
C ALA A 43 3.52 26.99 5.82
N THR A 44 2.21 26.69 5.93
CA THR A 44 1.16 27.56 5.39
C THR A 44 0.11 27.75 6.45
N ASP A 45 0.18 28.91 7.05
CA ASP A 45 -0.59 29.33 8.21
C ASP A 45 -2.06 29.53 7.89
N GLY A 46 -2.90 28.71 8.50
CA GLY A 46 -4.31 28.96 8.75
C GLY A 46 -4.55 28.80 10.25
N GLU A 47 -5.69 29.20 10.77
CA GLU A 47 -6.12 29.15 12.19
C GLU A 47 -5.93 27.79 12.89
N ASN A 48 -5.39 26.78 12.19
CA ASN A 48 -5.34 25.38 12.59
C ASN A 48 -3.92 24.83 12.86
N GLY A 49 -2.88 25.68 12.91
CA GLY A 49 -1.49 25.26 13.10
C GLY A 49 -0.84 24.53 11.90
N PRO A 50 0.50 24.40 11.89
CA PRO A 50 1.23 23.78 10.80
C PRO A 50 0.93 22.27 10.71
N ILE A 51 0.95 21.73 9.47
CA ILE A 51 0.98 20.29 9.26
C ILE A 51 2.42 19.82 9.35
N ILE A 52 2.65 18.83 10.20
CA ILE A 52 3.92 18.16 10.38
C ILE A 52 3.93 16.89 9.52
N THR A 53 5.05 16.67 8.84
CA THR A 53 5.31 15.42 8.09
C THR A 53 6.37 14.62 8.82
N ILE A 54 6.09 13.34 9.08
CA ILE A 54 7.01 12.44 9.78
C ILE A 54 7.13 11.16 8.94
N ASP A 55 8.37 10.78 8.61
CA ASP A 55 8.65 9.50 7.96
C ASP A 55 9.07 8.48 9.02
N HIS A 56 8.31 7.40 9.11
CA HIS A 56 8.54 6.27 10.01
C HIS A 56 9.08 5.06 9.22
N GLN A 57 9.83 4.22 9.94
CA GLN A 57 10.20 2.88 9.50
C GLN A 57 9.50 1.89 10.42
N VAL A 58 8.38 1.29 9.94
CA VAL A 58 7.63 0.30 10.72
C VAL A 58 8.46 -0.98 10.82
N PRO A 59 8.87 -1.41 12.02
CA PRO A 59 9.63 -2.64 12.18
C PRO A 59 8.81 -3.85 11.74
N HIS A 60 9.37 -4.67 10.86
CA HIS A 60 8.72 -5.88 10.39
C HIS A 60 9.75 -6.96 10.10
N VAL A 61 9.41 -8.21 10.37
CA VAL A 61 10.19 -9.37 9.91
C VAL A 61 9.56 -9.86 8.61
N SER A 62 10.28 -9.69 7.51
CA SER A 62 9.73 -9.97 6.19
C SER A 62 9.24 -11.41 6.03
N THR A 63 8.03 -11.57 5.54
CA THR A 63 7.46 -12.86 5.10
C THR A 63 7.47 -13.00 3.58
N VAL A 64 7.98 -11.99 2.86
CA VAL A 64 8.17 -12.03 1.40
C VAL A 64 9.13 -13.16 1.03
N PRO A 65 8.75 -14.11 0.16
CA PRO A 65 9.54 -15.34 -0.09
C PRO A 65 11.00 -15.11 -0.44
N GLY A 66 11.29 -14.06 -1.23
CA GLY A 66 12.67 -13.69 -1.58
C GLY A 66 13.49 -13.01 -0.47
N ASN A 67 12.87 -12.76 0.70
CA ASN A 67 13.42 -11.98 1.81
C ASN A 67 12.96 -12.48 3.19
N THR A 68 12.42 -13.68 3.27
CA THR A 68 11.82 -14.24 4.50
C THR A 68 12.80 -14.24 5.67
N GLY A 69 12.33 -13.79 6.84
CA GLY A 69 13.09 -13.77 8.08
C GLY A 69 14.04 -12.58 8.23
N ILE A 70 14.14 -11.73 7.22
CA ILE A 70 14.99 -10.53 7.27
C ILE A 70 14.22 -9.37 7.95
N PRO A 71 14.76 -8.75 9.01
CA PRO A 71 14.22 -7.53 9.57
C PRO A 71 14.25 -6.40 8.55
N VAL A 72 13.12 -5.73 8.37
CA VAL A 72 12.95 -4.61 7.44
C VAL A 72 12.21 -3.46 8.12
N GLY A 73 12.37 -2.24 7.63
CA GLY A 73 11.53 -1.10 7.94
C GLY A 73 10.57 -0.87 6.77
N LEU A 74 9.27 -0.93 7.01
CA LEU A 74 8.28 -0.52 6.01
C LEU A 74 8.13 1.00 6.07
N PHE A 75 8.19 1.64 4.93
CA PHE A 75 8.02 3.08 4.85
C PHE A 75 6.56 3.47 5.17
N LEU A 76 6.40 4.32 6.17
CA LEU A 76 5.12 4.88 6.58
C LEU A 76 5.29 6.40 6.77
N ARG A 77 4.63 7.20 5.93
CA ARG A 77 4.59 8.66 6.10
C ARG A 77 3.36 9.08 6.89
N GLU A 78 3.57 9.98 7.83
CA GLU A 78 2.52 10.61 8.61
C GLU A 78 2.36 12.07 8.25
N ARG A 79 1.11 12.54 8.15
CA ARG A 79 0.69 13.93 8.08
C ARG A 79 -0.19 14.24 9.29
N VAL A 80 0.27 15.12 10.15
CA VAL A 80 -0.41 15.43 11.41
C VAL A 80 -0.36 16.93 11.71
N ARG A 81 -1.43 17.44 12.34
CA ARG A 81 -1.43 18.84 12.80
C ARG A 81 -0.53 19.01 14.02
N GLY A 82 0.32 20.04 13.98
CA GLY A 82 1.29 20.35 15.04
C GLY A 82 0.70 20.87 16.35
N ASP A 83 -0.61 21.17 16.39
CA ASP A 83 -1.34 21.65 17.58
C ASP A 83 -1.87 20.50 18.46
N ILE A 84 -1.32 19.29 18.32
CA ILE A 84 -1.71 18.15 19.14
C ILE A 84 -1.25 18.40 20.58
N GLY A 85 -2.16 18.89 21.43
CA GLY A 85 -1.97 18.83 22.86
C GLY A 85 -1.97 17.37 23.34
N GLU A 86 -1.12 17.04 24.29
CA GLU A 86 -1.10 15.73 24.93
C GLU A 86 -2.51 15.30 25.33
N GLY A 87 -2.91 14.08 24.96
CA GLY A 87 -4.19 13.48 25.36
C GLY A 87 -5.38 13.69 24.42
N LYS A 88 -5.23 14.31 23.25
CA LYS A 88 -6.31 14.34 22.23
C LYS A 88 -6.14 13.20 21.24
N SER A 89 -6.96 12.16 21.37
CA SER A 89 -7.10 11.12 20.36
C SER A 89 -7.79 11.72 19.12
N ARG A 90 -7.15 11.58 17.94
CA ARG A 90 -7.72 11.90 16.64
C ARG A 90 -7.96 10.60 15.88
N PRO A 91 -8.97 10.57 14.99
CA PRO A 91 -9.12 9.41 14.12
C PRO A 91 -7.85 9.22 13.28
N ALA A 92 -7.29 8.02 13.32
CA ALA A 92 -6.16 7.62 12.50
C ALA A 92 -6.66 7.06 11.17
N VAL A 93 -6.05 7.50 10.07
CA VAL A 93 -6.38 7.10 8.70
C VAL A 93 -5.16 6.49 8.06
N LEU A 94 -5.23 5.26 7.57
CA LEU A 94 -4.18 4.62 6.81
C LEU A 94 -4.57 4.54 5.33
N MET A 95 -3.80 5.22 4.48
CA MET A 95 -3.97 5.25 3.03
C MET A 95 -3.03 4.24 2.36
N ILE A 96 -3.57 3.45 1.45
CA ILE A 96 -2.88 2.33 0.80
C ILE A 96 -2.95 2.47 -0.71
N HIS A 97 -1.78 2.37 -1.33
CA HIS A 97 -1.60 2.52 -2.77
C HIS A 97 -2.22 1.38 -3.60
N GLY A 98 -2.50 1.69 -4.87
CA GLY A 98 -2.86 0.70 -5.88
C GLY A 98 -1.70 -0.21 -6.26
N ARG A 99 -1.69 -0.67 -7.51
CA ARG A 99 -0.65 -1.52 -8.07
C ARG A 99 0.71 -0.81 -8.05
N SER A 100 1.58 -1.07 -7.14
CA SER A 100 2.98 -0.59 -7.07
C SER A 100 3.23 0.91 -7.39
N VAL A 101 2.19 1.72 -7.54
CA VAL A 101 2.34 3.18 -7.57
C VAL A 101 2.79 3.60 -6.18
N PRO A 102 3.92 4.31 -6.03
CA PRO A 102 4.35 4.79 -4.72
C PRO A 102 3.22 5.53 -4.01
N VAL A 103 3.00 5.24 -2.73
CA VAL A 103 1.87 5.82 -2.00
C VAL A 103 1.88 7.35 -2.03
N LEU A 104 3.07 7.95 -1.99
CA LEU A 104 3.22 9.40 -2.04
C LEU A 104 2.80 10.00 -3.39
N ALA A 105 3.11 9.33 -4.51
CA ALA A 105 2.65 9.79 -5.82
C ALA A 105 1.12 9.68 -5.95
N GLY A 106 0.51 8.66 -5.34
CA GLY A 106 -0.94 8.45 -5.38
C GLY A 106 -1.75 9.32 -4.42
N MET A 107 -1.24 9.56 -3.21
CA MET A 107 -2.00 10.16 -2.11
C MET A 107 -1.47 11.53 -1.66
N GLU A 108 -0.21 11.87 -1.99
CA GLU A 108 0.47 13.12 -1.62
C GLU A 108 1.08 13.81 -2.85
N LEU A 109 0.36 13.92 -3.95
CA LEU A 109 0.90 14.58 -5.13
C LEU A 109 1.10 16.07 -4.86
N LYS A 110 2.35 16.52 -4.78
CA LYS A 110 2.74 17.91 -4.46
C LYS A 110 2.55 18.84 -5.67
N TYR A 111 1.30 19.04 -6.03
CA TYR A 111 0.92 19.91 -7.14
C TYR A 111 -0.45 20.53 -6.85
N SER A 112 -0.53 21.86 -6.77
CA SER A 112 -1.77 22.57 -6.48
C SER A 112 -2.50 21.98 -5.25
N ASP A 113 -3.75 21.55 -5.39
CA ASP A 113 -4.60 20.93 -4.37
C ASP A 113 -4.77 19.41 -4.56
N TYR A 114 -3.79 18.75 -5.19
CA TYR A 114 -3.81 17.31 -5.45
C TYR A 114 -3.36 16.46 -4.24
N ASP A 115 -2.81 17.08 -3.19
CA ASP A 115 -2.37 16.37 -1.99
C ASP A 115 -3.56 15.98 -1.11
N TRP A 116 -4.08 14.77 -1.37
CA TRP A 116 -5.24 14.23 -0.65
C TRP A 116 -4.94 13.99 0.84
N ALA A 117 -3.75 13.49 1.16
CA ALA A 117 -3.35 13.25 2.54
C ALA A 117 -3.26 14.56 3.34
N LEU A 118 -2.66 15.60 2.74
CA LEU A 118 -2.63 16.94 3.33
C LEU A 118 -4.03 17.51 3.52
N TRP A 119 -4.92 17.33 2.54
CA TRP A 119 -6.31 17.76 2.65
C TRP A 119 -7.01 17.12 3.84
N LEU A 120 -6.90 15.80 4.03
CA LEU A 120 -7.50 15.08 5.15
C LEU A 120 -6.90 15.53 6.49
N ALA A 121 -5.60 15.67 6.58
CA ALA A 121 -4.94 16.14 7.80
C ALA A 121 -5.36 17.58 8.17
N ARG A 122 -5.41 18.48 7.18
CA ARG A 122 -5.71 19.89 7.39
C ARG A 122 -7.20 20.15 7.63
N SER A 123 -8.08 19.70 6.72
CA SER A 123 -9.50 20.01 6.75
C SER A 123 -10.34 19.00 7.54
N GLY A 124 -9.88 17.77 7.66
CA GLY A 124 -10.52 16.72 8.47
C GLY A 124 -10.06 16.72 9.92
N GLY A 125 -8.83 17.16 10.18
CA GLY A 125 -8.20 17.08 11.49
C GLY A 125 -7.84 15.65 11.87
N PHE A 126 -7.49 14.82 10.89
CA PHE A 126 -7.11 13.42 11.07
C PHE A 126 -5.59 13.28 11.18
N ASP A 127 -5.14 12.21 11.82
CA ASP A 127 -3.77 11.73 11.72
C ASP A 127 -3.70 10.78 10.52
N VAL A 128 -3.08 11.24 9.43
CA VAL A 128 -3.10 10.54 8.13
C VAL A 128 -1.77 9.85 7.89
N PHE A 129 -1.83 8.56 7.66
CA PHE A 129 -0.68 7.69 7.40
C PHE A 129 -0.74 7.14 5.98
N MET A 130 0.41 6.98 5.34
CA MET A 130 0.57 6.47 3.98
C MET A 130 1.62 5.38 3.96
N LEU A 131 1.24 4.15 3.59
CA LEU A 131 2.09 2.96 3.62
C LEU A 131 2.56 2.56 2.22
N ASP A 132 3.86 2.35 2.06
CA ASP A 132 4.40 1.56 0.96
C ASP A 132 4.70 0.13 1.43
N PHE A 133 4.21 -0.85 0.70
CA PHE A 133 4.54 -2.27 0.90
C PHE A 133 5.91 -2.62 0.30
N GLN A 134 6.53 -3.71 0.74
CA GLN A 134 7.76 -4.21 0.10
C GLN A 134 7.55 -4.38 -1.41
N GLY A 135 8.52 -3.94 -2.18
CA GLY A 135 8.46 -3.90 -3.64
C GLY A 135 7.80 -2.65 -4.22
N SER A 136 7.41 -1.67 -3.40
CA SER A 136 6.78 -0.42 -3.86
C SER A 136 7.39 0.79 -3.13
N GLY A 137 7.34 1.96 -3.77
CA GLY A 137 7.70 3.24 -3.20
C GLY A 137 9.03 3.24 -2.46
N ARG A 138 9.04 3.73 -1.24
CA ARG A 138 10.24 3.84 -0.39
C ARG A 138 10.46 2.65 0.53
N SER A 139 9.58 1.66 0.54
CA SER A 139 9.82 0.40 1.24
C SER A 139 10.86 -0.46 0.53
N PRO A 140 11.52 -1.40 1.23
CA PRO A 140 12.50 -2.29 0.63
C PRO A 140 11.97 -3.03 -0.61
N ARG A 141 12.80 -3.18 -1.62
CA ARG A 141 12.47 -3.84 -2.89
C ARG A 141 13.32 -5.10 -3.10
N PRO A 142 13.14 -6.15 -2.26
CA PRO A 142 13.99 -7.33 -2.35
C PRO A 142 13.93 -7.95 -3.74
N ARG A 143 15.09 -8.34 -4.28
CA ARG A 143 15.26 -8.94 -5.61
C ARG A 143 14.92 -8.01 -6.80
N MET A 144 14.41 -6.79 -6.58
CA MET A 144 14.02 -5.90 -7.67
C MET A 144 15.13 -4.91 -8.08
N ASP A 145 16.22 -4.83 -7.32
CA ASP A 145 17.36 -3.96 -7.66
C ASP A 145 18.29 -4.60 -8.70
N ASP A 146 18.17 -5.90 -8.91
CA ASP A 146 18.88 -6.63 -9.97
C ASP A 146 18.08 -6.56 -11.28
N PRO A 147 18.56 -5.85 -12.32
CA PRO A 147 17.85 -5.73 -13.59
C PRO A 147 17.68 -7.08 -14.33
N CYS A 148 18.53 -8.09 -14.03
CA CYS A 148 18.37 -9.45 -14.56
C CYS A 148 17.07 -10.11 -14.08
N ASN A 149 16.48 -9.63 -13.00
CA ASN A 149 15.21 -10.13 -12.44
C ASN A 149 13.97 -9.56 -13.16
N ALA A 150 14.13 -8.69 -14.15
CA ALA A 150 13.05 -8.32 -15.04
C ALA A 150 12.78 -9.43 -16.09
N PRO A 151 11.54 -9.56 -16.63
CA PRO A 151 11.25 -10.49 -17.70
C PRO A 151 12.19 -10.34 -18.89
N MET A 152 12.65 -11.44 -19.48
CA MET A 152 13.62 -11.45 -20.58
C MET A 152 13.22 -10.51 -21.73
N ALA A 153 11.95 -10.50 -22.11
CA ALA A 153 11.47 -9.60 -23.17
C ALA A 153 11.60 -8.13 -22.78
N GLN A 154 11.42 -7.79 -21.49
CA GLN A 154 11.59 -6.43 -21.00
C GLN A 154 13.07 -6.05 -20.81
N GLN A 155 13.94 -7.00 -20.48
CA GLN A 155 15.39 -6.75 -20.52
C GLN A 155 15.80 -6.31 -21.92
N GLN A 156 15.36 -7.04 -22.96
CA GLN A 156 15.72 -6.75 -24.36
C GLN A 156 15.13 -5.43 -24.88
N SER A 157 13.91 -5.10 -24.51
CA SER A 157 13.20 -3.94 -25.06
C SER A 157 13.35 -2.66 -24.24
N LEU A 158 13.65 -2.75 -22.95
CA LEU A 158 13.65 -1.60 -22.03
C LEU A 158 14.97 -1.39 -21.29
N LEU A 159 15.74 -2.46 -21.01
CA LEU A 159 16.94 -2.36 -20.19
C LEU A 159 18.25 -2.42 -20.99
N ILE A 160 18.21 -2.74 -22.25
CA ILE A 160 19.39 -2.70 -23.13
C ILE A 160 19.25 -1.46 -24.03
N PRO A 161 20.21 -0.55 -24.01
CA PRO A 161 21.56 -0.67 -23.40
C PRO A 161 21.65 -0.17 -21.94
N ASN A 162 20.59 0.19 -21.25
CA ASN A 162 20.67 0.78 -19.92
C ASN A 162 19.67 0.15 -18.92
N PRO A 163 20.11 -0.48 -17.83
CA PRO A 163 21.50 -0.61 -17.35
C PRO A 163 22.25 -1.86 -17.90
N LEU A 164 21.62 -2.67 -18.75
CA LEU A 164 22.19 -3.91 -19.25
C LEU A 164 22.88 -3.71 -20.62
N ASN A 165 24.03 -4.35 -20.80
CA ASN A 165 24.68 -4.45 -22.13
C ASN A 165 24.17 -5.65 -22.93
N ALA A 166 23.69 -6.69 -22.25
CA ALA A 166 23.11 -7.89 -22.83
C ALA A 166 22.11 -8.50 -21.86
N SER A 167 21.20 -9.33 -22.34
CA SER A 167 20.27 -10.08 -21.47
C SER A 167 21.01 -11.05 -20.56
N CYS A 168 20.49 -11.20 -19.34
CA CYS A 168 21.06 -12.06 -18.31
C CYS A 168 19.99 -12.96 -17.68
N THR A 169 20.45 -14.08 -17.12
CA THR A 169 19.57 -14.99 -16.39
C THR A 169 19.14 -14.39 -15.06
N PRO A 170 17.82 -14.44 -14.70
CA PRO A 170 17.36 -13.98 -13.40
C PRO A 170 18.06 -14.69 -12.24
N SER A 171 18.48 -13.93 -11.23
CA SER A 171 18.99 -14.47 -9.95
C SER A 171 17.85 -14.94 -9.04
N TYR A 172 16.62 -14.53 -9.34
CA TYR A 172 15.41 -14.93 -8.63
C TYR A 172 14.25 -15.09 -9.62
N ALA A 173 13.83 -16.34 -9.85
CA ALA A 173 12.87 -16.71 -10.90
C ALA A 173 11.47 -17.01 -10.33
N PHE A 174 10.97 -16.14 -9.41
CA PHE A 174 9.66 -16.28 -8.79
C PHE A 174 8.98 -14.92 -8.62
N THR A 175 7.65 -14.94 -8.46
CA THR A 175 6.89 -13.76 -8.04
C THR A 175 7.31 -13.31 -6.65
N LEU A 176 7.19 -12.00 -6.38
CA LEU A 176 7.75 -11.39 -5.17
C LEU A 176 6.84 -11.57 -3.96
N THR A 177 5.57 -11.18 -4.07
CA THR A 177 4.65 -11.07 -2.93
C THR A 177 3.40 -11.92 -3.11
N THR A 178 2.65 -12.07 -2.03
CA THR A 178 1.41 -12.84 -1.98
C THR A 178 0.38 -12.08 -1.15
N THR A 179 -0.90 -12.50 -1.20
CA THR A 179 -1.93 -11.97 -0.29
C THR A 179 -1.51 -12.09 1.18
N ALA A 180 -0.90 -13.23 1.58
CA ALA A 180 -0.48 -13.42 2.97
C ALA A 180 0.59 -12.41 3.38
N THR A 181 1.63 -12.22 2.57
CA THR A 181 2.70 -11.25 2.87
C THR A 181 2.19 -9.82 2.95
N ASP A 182 1.25 -9.45 2.05
CA ASP A 182 0.65 -8.12 2.06
C ASP A 182 -0.21 -7.88 3.31
N LEU A 183 -0.92 -8.91 3.80
CA LEU A 183 -1.72 -8.81 5.03
C LEU A 183 -0.85 -8.73 6.29
N ASP A 184 0.29 -9.44 6.32
CA ASP A 184 1.25 -9.34 7.43
C ASP A 184 1.86 -7.93 7.52
N GLU A 185 2.22 -7.33 6.38
CA GLU A 185 2.74 -5.96 6.34
C GLU A 185 1.68 -4.93 6.73
N LEU A 186 0.43 -5.14 6.29
CA LEU A 186 -0.69 -4.27 6.66
C LEU A 186 -0.96 -4.35 8.17
N ASP A 187 -0.97 -5.55 8.75
CA ASP A 187 -1.16 -5.73 10.20
C ASP A 187 -0.05 -5.05 11.00
N ALA A 188 1.21 -5.20 10.58
CA ALA A 188 2.33 -4.50 11.22
C ALA A 188 2.15 -2.98 11.21
N ALA A 189 1.68 -2.39 10.09
CA ALA A 189 1.43 -0.96 10.00
C ALA A 189 0.23 -0.52 10.85
N VAL A 190 -0.87 -1.27 10.85
CA VAL A 190 -2.05 -0.98 11.67
C VAL A 190 -1.71 -1.04 13.16
N GLU A 191 -1.01 -2.07 13.61
CA GLU A 191 -0.58 -2.18 15.02
C GLU A 191 0.38 -1.06 15.41
N TYR A 192 1.31 -0.70 14.51
CA TYR A 192 2.22 0.42 14.74
C TYR A 192 1.44 1.72 14.97
N ILE A 193 0.46 2.03 14.11
CA ILE A 193 -0.38 3.24 14.21
C ILE A 193 -1.23 3.21 15.49
N ARG A 194 -1.86 2.08 15.80
CA ARG A 194 -2.68 1.92 17.00
C ARG A 194 -1.88 2.20 18.26
N ASN A 195 -0.68 1.64 18.35
CA ASN A 195 0.23 1.87 19.47
C ASN A 195 0.75 3.32 19.52
N LEU A 196 1.11 3.89 18.36
CA LEU A 196 1.63 5.26 18.25
C LEU A 196 0.60 6.30 18.70
N ARG A 197 -0.69 6.06 18.41
CA ARG A 197 -1.79 7.00 18.67
C ARG A 197 -2.67 6.64 19.85
N GLY A 198 -2.49 5.48 20.44
CA GLY A 198 -3.34 4.98 21.54
C GLY A 198 -4.80 4.84 21.09
N VAL A 199 -5.03 4.37 19.86
CA VAL A 199 -6.37 4.16 19.28
C VAL A 199 -6.66 2.68 19.12
N ASP A 200 -7.91 2.29 19.29
CA ASP A 200 -8.32 0.89 19.12
C ASP A 200 -8.48 0.50 17.66
N GLN A 201 -8.85 1.46 16.81
CA GLN A 201 -9.20 1.21 15.40
C GLN A 201 -8.63 2.28 14.48
N VAL A 202 -8.40 1.89 13.21
CA VAL A 202 -7.87 2.74 12.14
C VAL A 202 -8.85 2.73 10.96
N HIS A 203 -9.12 3.90 10.36
CA HIS A 203 -9.82 3.98 9.09
C HIS A 203 -8.90 3.58 7.95
N LEU A 204 -9.32 2.65 7.09
CA LEU A 204 -8.53 2.19 5.95
C LEU A 204 -9.05 2.79 4.65
N VAL A 205 -8.18 3.48 3.92
CA VAL A 205 -8.46 4.05 2.60
C VAL A 205 -7.61 3.33 1.58
N GLY A 206 -8.24 2.65 0.62
CA GLY A 206 -7.53 1.86 -0.38
C GLY A 206 -7.89 2.21 -1.80
N TRP A 207 -6.88 2.46 -2.63
CA TRP A 207 -7.03 2.72 -4.05
C TRP A 207 -6.81 1.44 -4.87
N SER A 208 -7.74 1.15 -5.81
CA SER A 208 -7.54 0.12 -6.83
C SER A 208 -7.24 -1.25 -6.21
N GLN A 209 -6.06 -1.79 -6.50
CA GLN A 209 -5.58 -3.09 -6.00
C GLN A 209 -5.44 -3.16 -4.47
N ALA A 210 -5.45 -2.04 -3.76
CA ALA A 210 -5.50 -2.03 -2.30
C ALA A 210 -6.73 -2.78 -1.76
N SER A 211 -7.81 -2.91 -2.56
CA SER A 211 -8.99 -3.68 -2.19
C SER A 211 -8.68 -5.14 -1.82
N PHE A 212 -7.68 -5.76 -2.47
CA PHE A 212 -7.20 -7.11 -2.14
C PHE A 212 -6.49 -7.22 -0.79
N ARG A 213 -6.20 -6.08 -0.15
CA ARG A 213 -5.54 -5.98 1.15
C ARG A 213 -6.52 -5.57 2.23
N ILE A 214 -7.14 -4.39 2.08
CA ILE A 214 -7.99 -3.83 3.13
C ILE A 214 -9.31 -4.60 3.29
N GLY A 215 -9.88 -5.17 2.22
CA GLY A 215 -11.09 -5.98 2.30
C GLY A 215 -10.88 -7.27 3.11
N PRO A 216 -9.98 -8.18 2.68
CA PRO A 216 -9.68 -9.39 3.44
C PRO A 216 -9.13 -9.12 4.84
N TYR A 217 -8.40 -8.02 5.04
CA TYR A 217 -7.92 -7.61 6.36
C TYR A 217 -9.07 -7.26 7.30
N ALA A 218 -9.98 -6.39 6.85
CA ALA A 218 -11.12 -5.97 7.66
C ALA A 218 -12.11 -7.12 7.96
N ALA A 219 -12.24 -8.08 7.03
CA ALA A 219 -13.03 -9.28 7.29
C ALA A 219 -12.44 -10.18 8.40
N ARG A 220 -11.11 -10.18 8.55
CA ARG A 220 -10.40 -10.96 9.57
C ARG A 220 -10.22 -10.22 10.90
N HIS A 221 -10.10 -8.90 10.84
CA HIS A 221 -9.77 -8.02 11.96
C HIS A 221 -10.74 -6.83 12.07
N PRO A 222 -12.06 -7.08 12.14
CA PRO A 222 -13.04 -6.00 12.24
C PRO A 222 -12.84 -5.17 13.51
N GLU A 223 -12.26 -5.72 14.56
CA GLU A 223 -11.94 -5.05 15.81
C GLU A 223 -10.82 -3.99 15.68
N LYS A 224 -10.01 -4.04 14.61
CA LYS A 224 -8.93 -3.09 14.35
C LYS A 224 -9.31 -2.00 13.33
N VAL A 225 -10.46 -2.14 12.67
CA VAL A 225 -10.86 -1.29 11.53
C VAL A 225 -12.09 -0.47 11.87
N ALA A 226 -11.94 0.86 11.89
CA ALA A 226 -13.03 1.78 12.16
C ALA A 226 -14.01 1.90 10.98
N SER A 227 -13.49 1.95 9.76
CA SER A 227 -14.25 1.89 8.52
C SER A 227 -13.36 1.60 7.31
N LEU A 228 -13.99 1.21 6.21
CA LEU A 228 -13.37 1.05 4.90
C LEU A 228 -13.79 2.17 3.95
N PHE A 229 -12.82 2.66 3.17
CA PHE A 229 -13.04 3.53 2.04
C PHE A 229 -12.34 2.92 0.81
N PHE A 230 -13.13 2.35 -0.08
CA PHE A 230 -12.64 1.79 -1.35
C PHE A 230 -12.74 2.84 -2.46
N PHE A 231 -11.61 3.22 -3.01
CA PHE A 231 -11.51 4.08 -4.18
C PHE A 231 -11.12 3.27 -5.43
N GLY A 232 -12.01 3.24 -6.42
CA GLY A 232 -11.82 2.46 -7.65
C GLY A 232 -11.44 1.00 -7.37
N PRO A 233 -12.16 0.27 -6.48
CA PRO A 233 -11.73 -1.05 -6.06
C PRO A 233 -11.73 -2.03 -7.22
N ILE A 234 -10.78 -2.95 -7.18
CA ILE A 234 -10.82 -4.14 -8.03
C ILE A 234 -11.53 -5.24 -7.24
N PHE A 235 -12.64 -5.70 -7.79
CA PHE A 235 -13.39 -6.83 -7.27
C PHE A 235 -13.97 -7.61 -8.45
N ASN A 236 -13.51 -8.83 -8.63
CA ASN A 236 -14.02 -9.70 -9.67
C ASN A 236 -13.94 -11.14 -9.18
N THR A 237 -15.09 -11.72 -8.88
CA THR A 237 -15.22 -13.04 -8.31
C THR A 237 -14.71 -14.18 -9.21
N GLY A 238 -14.62 -13.95 -10.53
CA GLY A 238 -14.02 -14.87 -11.49
C GLY A 238 -12.50 -14.73 -11.65
N PHE A 239 -11.91 -13.66 -11.12
CA PHE A 239 -10.48 -13.35 -11.33
C PHE A 239 -9.59 -13.86 -10.21
N THR A 240 -10.08 -13.90 -8.97
CA THR A 240 -9.27 -14.20 -7.80
C THR A 240 -9.62 -15.57 -7.23
N PRO A 241 -8.65 -16.50 -7.09
CA PRO A 241 -8.87 -17.76 -6.39
C PRO A 241 -9.32 -17.54 -4.94
N THR A 242 -10.22 -18.38 -4.44
CA THR A 242 -10.66 -18.35 -3.04
C THR A 242 -9.55 -18.78 -2.08
N THR A 243 -8.72 -19.74 -2.51
CA THR A 243 -7.64 -20.32 -1.69
C THR A 243 -6.27 -20.04 -2.29
N PRO A 244 -5.21 -20.11 -1.47
CA PRO A 244 -3.86 -19.96 -1.98
C PRO A 244 -3.57 -20.97 -3.09
N PRO A 245 -3.08 -20.52 -4.26
CA PRO A 245 -2.62 -21.46 -5.28
C PRO A 245 -1.31 -22.13 -4.84
N SER A 246 -1.04 -23.33 -5.39
CA SER A 246 0.19 -24.07 -5.12
C SER A 246 0.90 -24.34 -6.45
N PRO A 247 2.25 -24.26 -6.51
CA PRO A 247 3.15 -23.86 -5.43
C PRO A 247 3.22 -22.34 -5.20
N LEU A 248 3.70 -21.95 -4.01
CA LEU A 248 4.09 -20.58 -3.69
C LEU A 248 5.55 -20.56 -3.24
N PRO A 249 6.39 -19.55 -3.67
CA PRO A 249 6.06 -18.53 -4.68
C PRO A 249 5.88 -19.16 -6.07
N ARG A 250 5.13 -18.49 -6.94
CA ARG A 250 4.96 -18.94 -8.32
C ARG A 250 6.21 -18.69 -9.15
N PRO A 251 6.59 -19.63 -10.05
CA PRO A 251 7.59 -19.34 -11.08
C PRO A 251 7.22 -18.08 -11.87
N GLY A 252 8.21 -17.24 -12.15
CA GLY A 252 8.02 -15.97 -12.82
C GLY A 252 9.18 -15.02 -12.57
N THR A 253 8.89 -13.75 -12.42
CA THR A 253 9.86 -12.71 -12.06
C THR A 253 9.35 -11.91 -10.86
N PRO A 254 10.23 -11.33 -10.02
CA PRO A 254 9.79 -10.52 -8.88
C PRO A 254 9.17 -9.20 -9.29
N MET A 255 9.46 -8.74 -10.50
CA MET A 255 8.93 -7.48 -11.03
C MET A 255 8.62 -7.57 -12.52
N THR A 256 7.83 -6.60 -12.98
CA THR A 256 7.77 -6.16 -14.37
C THR A 256 8.07 -4.66 -14.42
N LEU A 257 8.37 -4.16 -15.62
CA LEU A 257 8.72 -2.76 -15.84
C LEU A 257 7.61 -2.07 -16.60
N THR A 258 7.29 -0.85 -16.20
CA THR A 258 6.26 -0.04 -16.86
C THR A 258 6.86 1.31 -17.24
N THR A 259 6.73 1.68 -18.50
CA THR A 259 7.17 2.98 -19.01
C THR A 259 6.15 4.06 -18.71
N ARG A 260 6.54 5.33 -18.76
CA ARG A 260 5.63 6.48 -18.66
C ARG A 260 4.46 6.36 -19.65
N ALA A 261 4.77 6.06 -20.91
CA ALA A 261 3.76 5.89 -21.95
C ALA A 261 2.76 4.76 -21.60
N ALA A 262 3.25 3.64 -21.05
CA ALA A 262 2.38 2.54 -20.65
C ALA A 262 1.43 2.93 -19.50
N VAL A 263 1.89 3.73 -18.53
CA VAL A 263 1.03 4.23 -17.46
C VAL A 263 -0.09 5.13 -17.98
N PHE A 264 0.23 6.06 -18.90
CA PHE A 264 -0.71 7.14 -19.25
C PHE A 264 -1.45 6.97 -20.57
N THR A 265 -1.02 6.05 -21.45
CA THR A 265 -1.62 5.93 -22.80
C THR A 265 -2.08 4.52 -23.16
N SER A 266 -1.46 3.49 -22.59
CA SER A 266 -1.67 2.10 -23.02
C SER A 266 -2.37 1.22 -21.99
N ASP A 267 -2.49 1.67 -20.73
CA ASP A 267 -3.14 0.88 -19.69
C ASP A 267 -4.66 0.92 -19.87
N PRO A 268 -5.37 -0.23 -19.82
CA PRO A 268 -6.83 -0.28 -19.83
C PRO A 268 -7.48 0.61 -18.77
N LEU A 269 -6.81 0.85 -17.63
CA LEU A 269 -7.29 1.73 -16.57
C LEU A 269 -7.28 3.21 -16.98
N THR A 270 -6.45 3.61 -17.95
CA THR A 270 -6.40 4.97 -18.49
C THR A 270 -7.36 5.22 -19.64
N THR A 271 -8.06 4.22 -20.13
CA THR A 271 -9.04 4.38 -21.24
C THR A 271 -10.16 5.35 -20.87
N GLY A 272 -10.45 5.53 -19.58
CA GLY A 272 -11.40 6.51 -19.07
C GLY A 272 -10.83 7.90 -18.83
N TRP A 273 -9.54 8.14 -19.10
CA TRP A 273 -8.83 9.35 -18.68
C TRP A 273 -9.11 10.61 -19.52
N SER A 274 -9.70 10.50 -20.68
CA SER A 274 -9.98 11.64 -21.57
C SER A 274 -11.38 11.54 -22.20
N LYS A 275 -12.35 11.14 -21.39
CA LYS A 275 -13.76 10.98 -21.83
C LYS A 275 -14.59 12.24 -21.68
N CYS A 276 -14.15 13.17 -20.84
CA CYS A 276 -14.77 14.47 -20.65
C CYS A 276 -13.79 15.59 -20.97
N ASP A 277 -14.34 16.70 -21.49
CA ASP A 277 -13.57 17.91 -21.67
C ASP A 277 -13.05 18.43 -20.32
N GLY A 278 -11.74 18.66 -20.26
CA GLY A 278 -11.10 19.15 -19.05
C GLY A 278 -11.11 18.19 -17.87
N GLN A 279 -11.24 16.90 -18.08
CA GLN A 279 -11.13 15.87 -17.02
C GLN A 279 -9.76 15.92 -16.34
N ARG A 280 -8.71 16.23 -17.08
CA ARG A 280 -7.33 16.35 -16.59
C ARG A 280 -6.81 17.77 -16.77
N GLU A 281 -5.84 18.13 -15.96
CA GLU A 281 -5.04 19.34 -16.21
C GLU A 281 -3.96 19.06 -17.23
N PRO A 282 -3.69 19.98 -18.15
CA PRO A 282 -2.58 19.83 -19.11
C PRO A 282 -1.24 19.66 -18.36
N GLY A 283 -0.45 18.68 -18.78
CA GLY A 283 0.88 18.40 -18.19
C GLY A 283 0.87 17.66 -16.85
N ILE A 284 -0.29 17.26 -16.33
CA ILE A 284 -0.37 16.52 -15.06
C ILE A 284 0.40 15.18 -15.10
N GLU A 285 0.50 14.54 -16.27
CA GLU A 285 1.26 13.30 -16.44
C GLU A 285 2.76 13.48 -16.12
N ASP A 286 3.34 14.62 -16.45
CA ASP A 286 4.75 14.93 -16.15
C ASP A 286 4.96 15.04 -14.64
N VAL A 287 4.03 15.70 -13.95
CA VAL A 287 4.05 15.86 -12.49
C VAL A 287 3.92 14.52 -11.81
N ILE A 288 2.98 13.68 -12.23
CA ILE A 288 2.75 12.35 -11.67
C ILE A 288 3.97 11.46 -11.91
N TRP A 289 4.51 11.46 -13.14
CA TRP A 289 5.67 10.64 -13.46
C TRP A 289 6.90 11.06 -12.66
N ALA A 290 7.15 12.35 -12.52
CA ALA A 290 8.21 12.86 -11.66
C ALA A 290 8.03 12.39 -10.20
N ALA A 291 6.80 12.44 -9.67
CA ALA A 291 6.51 11.96 -8.32
C ALA A 291 6.70 10.44 -8.17
N ILE A 292 6.36 9.65 -9.20
CA ILE A 292 6.64 8.20 -9.20
C ILE A 292 8.15 7.95 -9.16
N MET A 293 8.91 8.64 -10.01
CA MET A 293 10.36 8.47 -10.13
C MET A 293 11.12 9.00 -8.90
N GLU A 294 10.62 10.03 -8.22
CA GLU A 294 11.18 10.53 -6.95
C GLU A 294 11.18 9.45 -5.85
N ASN A 295 10.28 8.48 -5.94
CA ASN A 295 10.12 7.41 -4.95
C ASN A 295 10.72 6.06 -5.41
N ASP A 296 11.59 6.07 -6.43
CA ASP A 296 12.31 4.89 -6.90
C ASP A 296 13.71 5.26 -7.42
N ASP A 297 14.69 5.36 -6.52
CA ASP A 297 16.06 5.81 -6.83
C ASP A 297 16.77 4.96 -7.88
N ILE A 298 16.44 3.69 -8.00
CA ILE A 298 17.01 2.78 -9.00
C ILE A 298 16.20 2.84 -10.29
N GLY A 299 14.88 2.70 -10.23
CA GLY A 299 14.01 2.69 -11.39
C GLY A 299 14.12 3.97 -12.24
N ARG A 300 14.33 5.13 -11.60
CA ARG A 300 14.56 6.41 -12.30
C ARG A 300 15.83 6.45 -13.17
N THR A 301 16.77 5.54 -12.94
CA THR A 301 18.03 5.46 -13.69
C THR A 301 17.99 4.45 -14.83
N TRP A 302 16.89 3.70 -14.97
CA TRP A 302 16.75 2.63 -15.95
C TRP A 302 15.98 3.07 -17.20
N GLY A 303 16.24 2.37 -18.28
CA GLY A 303 15.50 2.51 -19.53
C GLY A 303 16.08 3.54 -20.51
N PRO A 304 15.38 3.78 -21.61
CA PRO A 304 15.80 4.74 -22.60
C PRO A 304 15.54 6.18 -22.13
N PRO A 305 16.20 7.18 -22.74
CA PRO A 305 15.81 8.57 -22.60
C PRO A 305 14.41 8.82 -23.21
N PRO A 306 13.77 9.97 -22.90
CA PRO A 306 12.52 10.36 -23.53
C PRO A 306 12.59 10.35 -25.06
N ALA A 307 11.49 9.99 -25.72
CA ALA A 307 11.44 9.95 -27.17
C ALA A 307 11.76 11.35 -27.78
N GLY A 308 12.72 11.39 -28.68
CA GLY A 308 13.17 12.64 -29.32
C GLY A 308 14.13 13.49 -28.48
N ALA A 309 14.55 13.02 -27.32
CA ALA A 309 15.57 13.70 -26.53
C ALA A 309 16.95 13.66 -27.21
N PRO A 310 17.81 14.68 -27.00
CA PRO A 310 19.18 14.70 -27.51
C PRO A 310 19.98 13.47 -27.08
N GLU A 311 20.99 13.10 -27.89
CA GLU A 311 21.92 12.06 -27.54
C GLU A 311 22.61 12.35 -26.17
N GLY A 312 22.71 11.33 -25.31
CA GLY A 312 23.27 11.48 -23.95
C GLY A 312 22.29 12.04 -22.90
N SER A 313 21.03 12.25 -23.27
CA SER A 313 20.02 12.62 -22.29
C SER A 313 19.84 11.51 -21.23
N PRO A 314 19.49 11.88 -19.97
CA PRO A 314 19.23 10.89 -18.92
C PRO A 314 18.02 10.01 -19.27
N PRO A 315 17.94 8.81 -18.69
CA PRO A 315 16.76 7.95 -18.81
C PRO A 315 15.47 8.65 -18.38
N GLU A 316 14.35 8.28 -19.01
CA GLU A 316 13.02 8.72 -18.57
C GLU A 316 12.59 8.02 -17.26
N GLY A 317 13.25 6.90 -16.94
CA GLY A 317 12.93 6.03 -15.82
C GLY A 317 11.92 4.94 -16.17
N LEU A 318 11.89 3.91 -15.34
CA LEU A 318 10.96 2.79 -15.42
C LEU A 318 10.34 2.54 -14.05
N MET A 319 9.02 2.51 -13.97
CA MET A 319 8.33 2.09 -12.75
C MET A 319 8.49 0.58 -12.58
N ARG A 320 9.13 0.16 -11.50
CA ARG A 320 9.30 -1.25 -11.14
C ARG A 320 8.06 -1.74 -10.42
N VAL A 321 7.30 -2.61 -11.08
CA VAL A 321 6.02 -3.12 -10.60
C VAL A 321 6.24 -4.50 -10.02
N ARG A 322 6.08 -4.66 -8.71
CA ARG A 322 6.19 -5.95 -8.03
C ARG A 322 5.20 -6.96 -8.60
N GLN A 323 5.64 -8.18 -8.77
CA GLN A 323 4.77 -9.30 -9.15
C GLN A 323 4.25 -10.01 -7.91
N PHE A 324 2.98 -10.36 -7.95
CA PHE A 324 2.25 -10.87 -6.80
C PHE A 324 1.37 -12.07 -7.18
N VAL A 325 0.99 -12.83 -6.17
CA VAL A 325 -0.05 -13.86 -6.27
C VAL A 325 -1.17 -13.50 -5.32
N LEU A 326 -2.36 -13.26 -5.85
CA LEU A 326 -3.54 -12.85 -5.09
C LEU A 326 -4.55 -13.97 -4.95
N TRP A 327 -5.21 -14.03 -3.80
CA TRP A 327 -6.35 -14.89 -3.51
C TRP A 327 -7.19 -14.31 -2.38
N GLY A 328 -8.40 -14.86 -2.17
CA GLY A 328 -9.21 -14.57 -0.99
C GLY A 328 -9.81 -13.16 -0.96
N TRP A 329 -10.05 -12.55 -2.11
CA TRP A 329 -10.90 -11.37 -2.24
C TRP A 329 -12.04 -11.71 -3.21
N ASP A 330 -13.04 -12.39 -2.69
CA ASP A 330 -14.18 -12.94 -3.41
C ASP A 330 -15.51 -12.59 -2.71
N ALA A 331 -16.62 -13.05 -3.28
CA ALA A 331 -17.95 -12.78 -2.74
C ALA A 331 -18.14 -13.31 -1.31
N ASN A 332 -17.50 -14.42 -0.95
CA ASN A 332 -17.59 -15.00 0.39
C ASN A 332 -16.86 -14.11 1.41
N VAL A 333 -15.65 -13.64 1.10
CA VAL A 333 -14.91 -12.72 1.98
C VAL A 333 -15.62 -11.36 2.06
N ALA A 334 -16.14 -10.84 0.96
CA ALA A 334 -16.90 -9.59 0.95
C ALA A 334 -18.15 -9.69 1.84
N SER A 335 -18.81 -10.83 1.91
CA SER A 335 -19.98 -11.05 2.78
C SER A 335 -19.64 -11.12 4.28
N GLN A 336 -18.38 -11.24 4.64
CA GLN A 336 -17.91 -11.20 6.03
C GLN A 336 -17.56 -9.78 6.51
N LEU A 337 -17.63 -8.78 5.63
CA LEU A 337 -17.40 -7.40 6.01
C LEU A 337 -18.56 -6.88 6.87
N THR A 338 -18.24 -6.58 8.13
CA THR A 338 -19.18 -6.05 9.13
C THR A 338 -18.87 -4.62 9.55
N VAL A 339 -17.78 -4.04 9.03
CA VAL A 339 -17.39 -2.66 9.33
C VAL A 339 -18.07 -1.68 8.35
N PRO A 340 -18.36 -0.44 8.77
CA PRO A 340 -18.88 0.59 7.88
C PRO A 340 -18.04 0.73 6.62
N THR A 341 -18.67 0.74 5.46
CA THR A 341 -17.94 0.67 4.19
C THR A 341 -18.47 1.67 3.16
N LEU A 342 -17.56 2.47 2.59
CA LEU A 342 -17.84 3.32 1.44
C LEU A 342 -17.07 2.85 0.20
N ILE A 343 -17.74 2.83 -0.93
CA ILE A 343 -17.16 2.56 -2.24
C ILE A 343 -17.35 3.80 -3.12
N ILE A 344 -16.28 4.29 -3.73
CA ILE A 344 -16.33 5.37 -4.72
C ILE A 344 -15.58 4.99 -5.97
N ARG A 345 -16.14 5.30 -7.13
CA ARG A 345 -15.53 5.09 -8.44
C ARG A 345 -15.84 6.21 -9.41
N GLY A 346 -15.03 6.36 -10.43
CA GLY A 346 -15.36 7.21 -11.57
C GLY A 346 -16.38 6.55 -12.52
N GLU A 347 -17.15 7.37 -13.22
CA GLU A 347 -18.09 6.91 -14.24
C GLU A 347 -17.40 6.13 -15.36
N PHE A 348 -16.21 6.55 -15.73
CA PHE A 348 -15.37 5.95 -16.78
C PHE A 348 -14.34 4.96 -16.26
N ASP A 349 -14.39 4.61 -14.98
CA ASP A 349 -13.61 3.51 -14.44
C ASP A 349 -14.19 2.18 -14.92
N THR A 350 -13.74 1.74 -16.10
CA THR A 350 -14.22 0.55 -16.81
C THR A 350 -13.22 -0.60 -16.80
N GLY A 351 -12.11 -0.44 -16.04
CA GLY A 351 -11.05 -1.43 -15.95
C GLY A 351 -11.44 -2.67 -15.15
N LEU A 352 -10.44 -3.26 -14.46
CA LEU A 352 -10.58 -4.51 -13.68
C LEU A 352 -11.55 -4.43 -12.49
N GLY A 353 -12.19 -3.33 -12.26
CA GLY A 353 -13.23 -3.09 -11.26
C GLY A 353 -14.45 -2.45 -11.89
N GLY A 354 -14.91 -2.96 -13.03
CA GLY A 354 -16.02 -2.41 -13.78
C GLY A 354 -17.29 -2.18 -12.97
N ARG A 355 -18.27 -1.47 -13.56
CA ARG A 355 -19.50 -1.08 -12.86
C ARG A 355 -20.22 -2.26 -12.20
N GLN A 356 -20.23 -3.41 -12.85
CA GLN A 356 -20.90 -4.62 -12.33
C GLN A 356 -20.17 -5.20 -11.12
N ASP A 357 -18.85 -5.27 -11.18
CA ASP A 357 -18.04 -5.82 -10.10
C ASP A 357 -18.15 -4.97 -8.83
N VAL A 358 -18.18 -3.65 -8.98
CA VAL A 358 -18.36 -2.72 -7.85
C VAL A 358 -19.78 -2.81 -7.27
N ALA A 359 -20.81 -2.99 -8.11
CA ALA A 359 -22.19 -3.21 -7.66
C ALA A 359 -22.32 -4.57 -6.94
N GLU A 360 -21.63 -5.60 -7.43
CA GLU A 360 -21.57 -6.90 -6.76
C GLU A 360 -20.89 -6.77 -5.40
N LEU A 361 -19.72 -6.11 -5.30
CA LEU A 361 -19.07 -5.86 -4.02
C LEU A 361 -20.02 -5.20 -3.04
N TYR A 362 -20.68 -4.10 -3.45
CA TYR A 362 -21.64 -3.39 -2.61
C TYR A 362 -22.77 -4.31 -2.11
N SER A 363 -23.32 -5.14 -3.00
CA SER A 363 -24.42 -6.06 -2.64
C SER A 363 -24.00 -7.16 -1.65
N ARG A 364 -22.69 -7.54 -1.65
CA ARG A 364 -22.17 -8.60 -0.78
C ARG A 364 -21.84 -8.13 0.62
N ILE A 365 -21.50 -6.85 0.80
CA ILE A 365 -21.14 -6.30 2.12
C ILE A 365 -22.29 -6.47 3.10
N ASN A 366 -22.01 -7.14 4.22
CA ASN A 366 -22.97 -7.43 5.28
C ASN A 366 -22.91 -6.38 6.40
N ASN A 367 -23.21 -5.13 6.04
CA ASN A 367 -23.31 -4.01 6.98
C ASN A 367 -24.36 -3.03 6.44
N ASP A 368 -25.25 -2.54 7.31
CA ASP A 368 -26.28 -1.58 6.91
C ASP A 368 -25.71 -0.18 6.65
N ASN A 369 -24.59 0.18 7.32
CA ASN A 369 -23.87 1.42 7.04
C ASN A 369 -22.91 1.19 5.86
N LYS A 370 -23.46 1.27 4.65
CA LYS A 370 -22.69 1.14 3.41
C LYS A 370 -23.15 2.11 2.34
N LEU A 371 -22.20 2.79 1.71
CA LEU A 371 -22.45 3.76 0.66
C LEU A 371 -21.70 3.39 -0.62
N ARG A 372 -22.32 3.65 -1.78
CA ARG A 372 -21.66 3.56 -3.08
C ARG A 372 -21.86 4.84 -3.89
N PHE A 373 -20.75 5.39 -4.40
CA PHE A 373 -20.76 6.59 -5.24
C PHE A 373 -20.18 6.33 -6.62
N THR A 374 -20.86 6.84 -7.65
CA THR A 374 -20.33 6.94 -9.02
C THR A 374 -20.17 8.42 -9.36
N VAL A 375 -18.92 8.86 -9.59
CA VAL A 375 -18.58 10.26 -9.86
C VAL A 375 -18.59 10.51 -11.37
N ALA A 376 -19.39 11.46 -11.82
CA ALA A 376 -19.47 11.85 -13.21
C ALA A 376 -18.15 12.45 -13.70
N CYS A 377 -17.82 12.22 -14.97
CA CYS A 377 -16.64 12.76 -15.62
C CYS A 377 -15.31 12.39 -14.91
N ALA A 378 -15.26 11.23 -14.27
CA ALA A 378 -14.08 10.72 -13.56
C ALA A 378 -13.74 9.32 -14.05
N GLY A 379 -12.44 8.98 -14.04
CA GLY A 379 -11.89 7.66 -14.35
C GLY A 379 -11.32 6.96 -13.13
N HIS A 380 -10.48 5.95 -13.40
CA HIS A 380 -9.79 5.17 -12.35
C HIS A 380 -8.78 5.98 -11.53
N PHE A 381 -8.24 7.04 -12.14
CA PHE A 381 -7.25 7.94 -11.56
C PHE A 381 -7.85 9.27 -11.09
N MET A 382 -9.08 9.24 -10.55
CA MET A 382 -9.79 10.43 -10.10
C MET A 382 -8.99 11.29 -9.12
N ASN A 383 -8.09 10.70 -8.32
CA ASN A 383 -7.15 11.41 -7.45
C ASN A 383 -6.17 12.32 -8.24
N TRP A 384 -5.96 12.07 -9.52
CA TRP A 384 -5.13 12.86 -10.42
C TRP A 384 -5.95 13.66 -11.47
N GLU A 385 -7.27 13.67 -11.32
CA GLU A 385 -8.21 14.35 -12.21
C GLU A 385 -8.81 15.61 -11.56
N LYS A 386 -9.57 16.36 -12.30
CA LYS A 386 -10.25 17.56 -11.76
C LYS A 386 -11.28 17.21 -10.69
N GLN A 387 -11.87 16.03 -10.76
CA GLN A 387 -12.86 15.53 -9.80
C GLN A 387 -12.27 15.08 -8.46
N ARG A 388 -10.94 15.17 -8.26
CA ARG A 388 -10.26 14.88 -6.98
C ARG A 388 -10.90 15.55 -5.77
N TRP A 389 -11.40 16.76 -5.96
CA TRP A 389 -12.04 17.49 -4.85
C TRP A 389 -13.30 16.78 -4.31
N ILE A 390 -14.06 16.07 -5.17
CA ILE A 390 -15.21 15.24 -4.77
C ILE A 390 -14.71 14.07 -3.92
N LEU A 391 -13.63 13.40 -4.37
CA LEU A 391 -12.99 12.32 -3.63
C LEU A 391 -12.53 12.80 -2.25
N HIS A 392 -11.90 13.98 -2.19
CA HIS A 392 -11.44 14.59 -0.94
C HIS A 392 -12.60 14.89 0.01
N GLN A 393 -13.67 15.52 -0.47
CA GLN A 393 -14.84 15.88 0.36
C GLN A 393 -15.56 14.65 0.89
N ILE A 394 -15.85 13.68 0.00
CA ILE A 394 -16.57 12.45 0.38
C ILE A 394 -15.75 11.65 1.40
N SER A 395 -14.45 11.53 1.20
CA SER A 395 -13.59 10.80 2.14
C SER A 395 -13.54 11.48 3.52
N LYS A 396 -13.47 12.81 3.56
CA LYS A 396 -13.50 13.58 4.81
C LYS A 396 -14.81 13.38 5.58
N GLU A 397 -15.94 13.53 4.90
CA GLU A 397 -17.25 13.35 5.54
C GLU A 397 -17.43 11.93 6.06
N TRP A 398 -17.05 10.94 5.25
CA TRP A 398 -17.12 9.53 5.62
C TRP A 398 -16.28 9.21 6.86
N ILE A 399 -15.00 9.56 6.85
CA ILE A 399 -14.11 9.27 7.98
C ILE A 399 -14.60 9.96 9.25
N LYS A 400 -15.13 11.18 9.13
CA LYS A 400 -15.57 11.97 10.28
C LYS A 400 -16.91 11.54 10.85
N HIS A 401 -17.84 11.11 10.01
CA HIS A 401 -19.23 10.94 10.40
C HIS A 401 -19.81 9.56 10.06
N LEU A 402 -19.11 8.73 9.29
CA LEU A 402 -19.62 7.52 8.66
C LEU A 402 -20.92 7.78 7.87
N ARG A 403 -20.99 8.98 7.29
CA ARG A 403 -22.10 9.50 6.48
C ARG A 403 -21.57 10.46 5.42
N VAL A 404 -22.30 10.60 4.32
CA VAL A 404 -22.02 11.58 3.27
C VAL A 404 -23.31 12.24 2.84
N GLY A 405 -23.36 13.57 2.88
CA GLY A 405 -24.57 14.32 2.55
C GLY A 405 -25.77 13.97 3.45
N GLY A 406 -25.52 13.50 4.67
CA GLY A 406 -26.54 13.04 5.62
C GLY A 406 -26.92 11.55 5.48
N PHE A 407 -26.51 10.86 4.42
CA PHE A 407 -26.80 9.44 4.16
C PHE A 407 -25.73 8.54 4.80
N ASP A 408 -26.15 7.43 5.37
CA ASP A 408 -25.30 6.35 5.89
C ASP A 408 -25.43 5.05 5.08
N HIS A 409 -26.35 4.99 4.15
CA HIS A 409 -26.55 3.87 3.24
C HIS A 409 -27.11 4.35 1.89
N GLY A 410 -26.95 3.52 0.86
CA GLY A 410 -27.50 3.79 -0.46
C GLY A 410 -26.45 3.92 -1.57
N GLU A 411 -26.95 4.10 -2.77
CA GLU A 411 -26.17 4.20 -3.99
C GLU A 411 -26.46 5.54 -4.66
N PHE A 412 -25.43 6.30 -5.01
CA PHE A 412 -25.55 7.67 -5.48
C PHE A 412 -24.67 7.95 -6.69
N ARG A 413 -25.17 8.79 -7.56
CA ARG A 413 -24.36 9.48 -8.57
C ARG A 413 -24.01 10.86 -8.06
N VAL A 414 -22.77 11.26 -8.29
CA VAL A 414 -22.26 12.61 -7.99
C VAL A 414 -21.98 13.31 -9.30
N ASP A 415 -22.60 14.46 -9.54
CA ASP A 415 -22.31 15.27 -10.72
C ASP A 415 -20.99 16.06 -10.57
N ILE A 416 -20.55 16.74 -11.62
CA ILE A 416 -19.33 17.54 -11.62
C ILE A 416 -19.37 18.74 -10.67
N ALA A 417 -20.55 19.14 -10.19
CA ALA A 417 -20.75 20.18 -9.20
C ALA A 417 -20.85 19.65 -7.77
N GLY A 418 -20.79 18.30 -7.59
CA GLY A 418 -20.88 17.65 -6.28
C GLY A 418 -22.30 17.35 -5.81
N ASN A 419 -23.33 17.54 -6.65
CA ASN A 419 -24.69 17.23 -6.26
C ASN A 419 -24.92 15.72 -6.27
N LEU A 420 -25.60 15.22 -5.23
CA LEU A 420 -25.96 13.82 -5.07
C LEU A 420 -27.32 13.52 -5.68
N THR A 421 -27.39 12.46 -6.48
CA THR A 421 -28.64 11.90 -6.99
C THR A 421 -28.66 10.41 -6.67
N ALA A 422 -29.72 9.92 -6.05
CA ALA A 422 -29.86 8.49 -5.77
C ALA A 422 -29.84 7.69 -7.08
N GLU A 423 -29.00 6.68 -7.16
CA GLU A 423 -29.05 5.71 -8.27
C GLU A 423 -30.22 4.75 -8.00
N PRO A 424 -31.08 4.46 -9.01
CA PRO A 424 -32.12 3.46 -8.84
C PRO A 424 -31.46 2.14 -8.47
N THR A 425 -31.95 1.52 -7.42
CA THR A 425 -31.57 0.15 -7.07
C THR A 425 -31.96 -0.69 -8.27
N THR A 426 -31.00 -1.20 -9.02
CA THR A 426 -31.29 -2.21 -10.05
C THR A 426 -31.75 -3.45 -9.29
N GLU A 427 -33.07 -3.62 -9.20
CA GLU A 427 -33.65 -4.90 -8.81
C GLU A 427 -33.04 -5.97 -9.74
N ARG A 428 -32.36 -6.94 -9.15
CA ARG A 428 -31.78 -8.10 -9.85
C ARG A 428 -32.84 -9.18 -10.01
#